data_4bdfd29396f41e8fa150b28753bb09c6
#
_entry.id   4bdfd29396f41e8fa150b28753bb09c6
#
_cell.length_a   1.000
_cell.length_b   1.000
_cell.length_c   1.000
_cell.angle_alpha   90.00
_cell.angle_beta   90.00
_cell.angle_gamma   90.00
#
_symmetry.space_group_name_H-M   'P 1'
#
loop_
_entity.id
_entity.type
_entity.pdbx_description
1 polymer ?
#
loop_
_entity_poly.entity_id
_entity_poly.type
_entity_poly.pdbx_seq_one_letter_code
_entity_poly.pdbx_strand_id
1 'polypeptide(L)'
;KMIQHEILKNRLNTAQIHPSAIGFRKGKSIADHVWAHAGAAVIITADIQDFFPNTHKDRVYDFWHGIYADDDVARLLTLITTYQGGLPQGAPTSPMLSNAVNFEMDKQIGKKIALSGGTYTRYGDDMVFSWHHRPPSDFERAVKAIIRSMGYDLHPRKGWQVYHRRDEPEITGVILTKRGGVEVPDWVKSRIAELRRSKGDSERLAGYLGYQKMVEARR
;
A
#
# COMPACT_ATOMS: atom_id res chain seq x y z
N LYS A 1 -14.89 18.39 -2.41
CA LYS A 1 -13.40 18.27 -2.49
C LYS A 1 -12.69 19.34 -1.64
N MET A 2 -13.08 20.61 -1.67
CA MET A 2 -12.44 21.67 -0.86
C MET A 2 -12.42 21.35 0.63
N ILE A 3 -13.56 21.01 1.24
CA ILE A 3 -13.66 20.62 2.66
C ILE A 3 -12.77 19.40 2.96
N GLN A 4 -12.73 18.41 2.07
CA GLN A 4 -11.88 17.22 2.26
C GLN A 4 -10.38 17.55 2.21
N HIS A 5 -9.94 18.54 1.43
CA HIS A 5 -8.56 19.03 1.47
C HIS A 5 -8.23 19.70 2.81
N GLU A 6 -9.16 20.46 3.39
CA GLU A 6 -8.96 21.04 4.71
C GLU A 6 -8.91 19.97 5.81
N ILE A 7 -9.76 18.94 5.74
CA ILE A 7 -9.71 17.80 6.65
C ILE A 7 -8.36 17.07 6.52
N LEU A 8 -7.91 16.80 5.30
CA LEU A 8 -6.61 16.16 5.06
C LEU A 8 -5.48 16.96 5.68
N LYS A 9 -5.41 18.27 5.37
CA LYS A 9 -4.34 19.15 5.81
C LYS A 9 -4.31 19.34 7.33
N ASN A 10 -5.46 19.56 7.95
CA ASN A 10 -5.55 20.02 9.33
C ASN A 10 -5.78 18.89 10.33
N ARG A 11 -6.19 17.69 9.87
CA ARG A 11 -6.57 16.57 10.76
C ARG A 11 -5.87 15.27 10.42
N LEU A 12 -5.87 14.86 9.16
CA LEU A 12 -5.32 13.56 8.78
C LEU A 12 -3.79 13.53 8.67
N ASN A 13 -3.15 14.66 8.36
CA ASN A 13 -1.68 14.73 8.29
C ASN A 13 -0.97 14.41 9.63
N THR A 14 -1.69 14.50 10.75
CA THR A 14 -1.19 14.16 12.09
C THR A 14 -1.73 12.83 12.60
N ALA A 15 -2.55 12.12 11.80
CA ALA A 15 -3.09 10.83 12.17
C ALA A 15 -1.98 9.79 12.36
N GLN A 16 -2.17 8.93 13.35
CA GLN A 16 -1.25 7.83 13.58
C GLN A 16 -1.36 6.80 12.47
N ILE A 17 -0.27 6.55 11.75
CA ILE A 17 -0.17 5.57 10.68
C ILE A 17 0.86 4.52 11.07
N HIS A 18 0.53 3.24 10.87
CA HIS A 18 1.47 2.16 11.15
C HIS A 18 2.70 2.24 10.23
N PRO A 19 3.92 1.98 10.73
CA PRO A 19 5.14 2.08 9.91
C PRO A 19 5.14 1.23 8.64
N SER A 20 4.47 0.09 8.65
CA SER A 20 4.34 -0.79 7.47
C SER A 20 3.43 -0.22 6.37
N ALA A 21 2.54 0.72 6.65
CA ALA A 21 1.76 1.41 5.64
C ALA A 21 2.63 2.46 4.95
N ILE A 22 3.20 2.12 3.79
CA ILE A 22 4.12 2.96 3.02
C ILE A 22 3.37 3.87 2.05
N GLY A 23 2.30 3.38 1.44
CA GLY A 23 1.50 4.13 0.47
C GLY A 23 0.93 5.42 1.02
N PHE A 24 0.80 6.43 0.16
CA PHE A 24 0.15 7.70 0.46
C PHE A 24 0.80 8.55 1.56
N ARG A 25 2.01 8.23 1.98
CA ARG A 25 2.73 8.96 3.02
C ARG A 25 3.73 9.95 2.43
N LYS A 26 3.80 11.14 3.00
CA LYS A 26 4.81 12.14 2.63
C LYS A 26 6.23 11.58 2.83
N GLY A 27 7.07 11.74 1.81
CA GLY A 27 8.47 11.27 1.83
C GLY A 27 8.64 9.76 1.66
N LYS A 28 7.56 9.03 1.36
CA LYS A 28 7.57 7.62 0.99
C LYS A 28 7.15 7.43 -0.46
N SER A 29 7.64 6.38 -1.07
CA SER A 29 7.40 6.06 -2.48
C SER A 29 7.14 4.56 -2.65
N ILE A 30 6.73 4.19 -3.84
CA ILE A 30 6.61 2.79 -4.24
C ILE A 30 7.96 2.06 -4.17
N ALA A 31 9.07 2.78 -4.41
CA ALA A 31 10.42 2.23 -4.25
C ALA A 31 10.70 1.84 -2.79
N ASP A 32 10.25 2.65 -1.80
CA ASP A 32 10.40 2.30 -0.37
C ASP A 32 9.66 1.01 -0.02
N HIS A 33 8.48 0.81 -0.62
CA HIS A 33 7.67 -0.39 -0.45
C HIS A 33 8.42 -1.63 -0.93
N VAL A 34 8.98 -1.59 -2.13
CA VAL A 34 9.63 -2.75 -2.75
C VAL A 34 11.04 -2.99 -2.22
N TRP A 35 11.83 -1.93 -1.98
CA TRP A 35 13.17 -2.04 -1.41
C TRP A 35 13.21 -2.70 -0.02
N ALA A 36 12.15 -2.57 0.76
CA ALA A 36 12.05 -3.24 2.06
C ALA A 36 12.17 -4.78 1.96
N HIS A 37 11.91 -5.34 0.77
CA HIS A 37 11.92 -6.78 0.48
C HIS A 37 13.10 -7.23 -0.37
N ALA A 38 14.03 -6.30 -0.67
CA ALA A 38 15.22 -6.59 -1.45
C ALA A 38 16.08 -7.67 -0.79
N GLY A 39 16.54 -8.63 -1.60
CA GLY A 39 17.37 -9.73 -1.12
C GLY A 39 16.66 -10.85 -0.36
N ALA A 40 15.34 -10.76 -0.14
CA ALA A 40 14.59 -11.85 0.50
C ALA A 40 14.58 -13.13 -0.34
N ALA A 41 14.55 -14.29 0.32
CA ALA A 41 14.51 -15.59 -0.35
C ALA A 41 13.09 -15.97 -0.78
N VAL A 42 12.08 -15.62 0.04
CA VAL A 42 10.67 -15.86 -0.21
C VAL A 42 9.91 -14.55 -0.09
N ILE A 43 9.10 -14.25 -1.08
CA ILE A 43 8.23 -13.07 -1.14
C ILE A 43 6.78 -13.54 -1.30
N ILE A 44 5.88 -12.98 -0.53
CA ILE A 44 4.45 -13.22 -0.65
C ILE A 44 3.78 -11.88 -0.91
N THR A 45 2.94 -11.83 -1.94
CA THR A 45 2.07 -10.67 -2.20
C THR A 45 0.63 -11.02 -1.88
N ALA A 46 -0.11 -10.06 -1.37
CA ALA A 46 -1.55 -10.16 -1.17
C ALA A 46 -2.23 -8.85 -1.58
N ASP A 47 -3.35 -8.97 -2.27
CA ASP A 47 -4.13 -7.83 -2.80
C ASP A 47 -5.52 -7.85 -2.16
N ILE A 48 -5.91 -6.73 -1.54
CA ILE A 48 -7.22 -6.58 -0.91
C ILE A 48 -8.24 -6.14 -1.96
N GLN A 49 -9.31 -6.93 -2.10
CA GLN A 49 -10.38 -6.61 -3.05
C GLN A 49 -11.11 -5.33 -2.66
N ASP A 50 -11.30 -4.42 -3.63
CA ASP A 50 -12.09 -3.19 -3.47
C ASP A 50 -11.74 -2.42 -2.19
N PHE A 51 -10.45 -2.24 -1.90
CA PHE A 51 -9.91 -1.74 -0.64
C PHE A 51 -10.59 -0.48 -0.13
N PHE A 52 -10.71 0.58 -0.94
CA PHE A 52 -11.37 1.82 -0.52
C PHE A 52 -12.87 1.63 -0.29
N PRO A 53 -13.66 1.07 -1.22
CA PRO A 53 -15.08 0.81 -0.99
C PRO A 53 -15.36 -0.08 0.22
N ASN A 54 -14.50 -1.07 0.48
CA ASN A 54 -14.62 -2.00 1.60
C ASN A 54 -14.00 -1.46 2.91
N THR A 55 -13.36 -0.30 2.90
CA THR A 55 -13.08 0.45 4.14
C THR A 55 -14.40 1.09 4.61
N HIS A 56 -15.20 0.29 5.34
CA HIS A 56 -16.59 0.59 5.66
C HIS A 56 -16.75 1.85 6.52
N LYS A 57 -17.84 2.58 6.31
CA LYS A 57 -18.15 3.83 7.01
C LYS A 57 -18.14 3.70 8.52
N ASP A 58 -18.53 2.53 9.07
CA ASP A 58 -18.57 2.32 10.50
C ASP A 58 -17.15 2.36 11.11
N ARG A 59 -16.16 1.79 10.42
CA ARG A 59 -14.75 1.89 10.82
C ARG A 59 -14.19 3.31 10.68
N VAL A 60 -14.69 4.06 9.70
CA VAL A 60 -14.37 5.49 9.54
C VAL A 60 -14.99 6.30 10.66
N TYR A 61 -16.23 5.97 11.06
CA TYR A 61 -16.90 6.57 12.21
C TYR A 61 -16.12 6.30 13.51
N ASP A 62 -15.75 5.04 13.78
CA ASP A 62 -14.99 4.65 14.96
C ASP A 62 -13.64 5.41 15.02
N PHE A 63 -12.98 5.58 13.90
CA PHE A 63 -11.76 6.39 13.80
C PHE A 63 -12.00 7.85 14.22
N TRP A 64 -13.03 8.50 13.68
CA TRP A 64 -13.34 9.89 14.01
C TRP A 64 -13.82 10.05 15.44
N HIS A 65 -14.65 9.13 15.93
CA HIS A 65 -15.12 9.10 17.32
C HIS A 65 -13.94 8.91 18.29
N GLY A 66 -12.98 8.06 17.95
CA GLY A 66 -11.77 7.89 18.74
C GLY A 66 -10.90 9.15 18.87
N ILE A 67 -11.01 10.10 17.91
CA ILE A 67 -10.30 11.38 17.97
C ILE A 67 -11.06 12.44 18.76
N TYR A 68 -12.36 12.55 18.57
CA TYR A 68 -13.15 13.70 19.06
C TYR A 68 -14.01 13.36 20.28
N ALA A 69 -14.30 12.09 20.53
CA ALA A 69 -15.22 11.63 21.57
C ALA A 69 -16.60 12.35 21.52
N ASP A 70 -17.06 12.68 20.30
CA ASP A 70 -18.28 13.41 20.01
C ASP A 70 -18.99 12.76 18.81
N ASP A 71 -20.20 12.28 19.04
CA ASP A 71 -21.00 11.53 18.09
C ASP A 71 -21.37 12.38 16.85
N ASP A 72 -21.77 13.65 17.05
CA ASP A 72 -22.22 14.50 15.96
C ASP A 72 -21.06 14.87 15.06
N VAL A 73 -19.90 15.20 15.63
CA VAL A 73 -18.67 15.49 14.88
C VAL A 73 -18.21 14.24 14.14
N ALA A 74 -18.22 13.07 14.79
CA ALA A 74 -17.81 11.81 14.15
C ALA A 74 -18.74 11.45 12.97
N ARG A 75 -20.06 11.57 13.14
CA ARG A 75 -21.05 11.35 12.06
C ARG A 75 -20.89 12.32 10.91
N LEU A 76 -20.71 13.60 11.20
CA LEU A 76 -20.50 14.62 10.16
C LEU A 76 -19.22 14.35 9.35
N LEU A 77 -18.09 14.08 10.01
CA LEU A 77 -16.84 13.79 9.33
C LEU A 77 -16.93 12.49 8.53
N THR A 78 -17.60 11.47 9.03
CA THR A 78 -17.86 10.23 8.29
C THR A 78 -18.70 10.51 7.03
N LEU A 79 -19.77 11.27 7.14
CA LEU A 79 -20.62 11.63 6.00
C LEU A 79 -19.85 12.38 4.91
N ILE A 80 -18.97 13.32 5.30
CA ILE A 80 -18.15 14.11 4.37
C ILE A 80 -17.07 13.26 3.69
N THR A 81 -16.56 12.22 4.35
CA THR A 81 -15.39 11.45 3.89
C THR A 81 -15.72 10.09 3.30
N THR A 82 -16.97 9.64 3.39
CA THR A 82 -17.45 8.38 2.80
C THR A 82 -18.50 8.60 1.71
N TYR A 83 -18.69 7.60 0.87
CA TYR A 83 -19.73 7.54 -0.15
C TYR A 83 -20.17 6.09 -0.36
N GLN A 84 -21.48 5.85 -0.47
CA GLN A 84 -22.05 4.51 -0.65
C GLN A 84 -21.52 3.46 0.37
N GLY A 85 -21.30 3.89 1.60
CA GLY A 85 -20.91 3.00 2.70
C GLY A 85 -19.41 2.74 2.87
N GLY A 86 -18.53 3.34 2.04
CA GLY A 86 -17.08 3.17 2.13
C GLY A 86 -16.30 4.42 1.73
N LEU A 87 -14.98 4.31 1.64
CA LEU A 87 -14.13 5.40 1.16
C LEU A 87 -14.25 5.53 -0.37
N PRO A 88 -14.55 6.71 -0.92
CA PRO A 88 -14.63 6.88 -2.37
C PRO A 88 -13.25 6.95 -3.02
N GLN A 89 -13.11 6.32 -4.19
CA GLN A 89 -11.93 6.48 -5.02
C GLN A 89 -11.83 7.92 -5.55
N GLY A 90 -10.62 8.49 -5.55
CA GLY A 90 -10.38 9.85 -6.03
C GLY A 90 -10.79 10.98 -5.07
N ALA A 91 -11.18 10.67 -3.84
CA ALA A 91 -11.36 11.67 -2.79
C ALA A 91 -10.01 12.01 -2.12
N PRO A 92 -9.74 13.29 -1.80
CA PRO A 92 -8.49 13.71 -1.18
C PRO A 92 -8.18 13.02 0.16
N THR A 93 -9.22 12.67 0.93
CA THR A 93 -9.10 12.08 2.26
C THR A 93 -8.91 10.57 2.25
N SER A 94 -9.43 9.86 1.23
CA SER A 94 -9.47 8.39 1.21
C SER A 94 -8.11 7.72 1.38
N PRO A 95 -7.01 8.17 0.74
CA PRO A 95 -5.72 7.53 0.89
C PRO A 95 -5.18 7.56 2.33
N MET A 96 -5.26 8.70 2.99
CA MET A 96 -4.76 8.85 4.36
C MET A 96 -5.70 8.21 5.38
N LEU A 97 -7.03 8.35 5.19
CA LEU A 97 -8.02 7.67 6.03
C LEU A 97 -7.89 6.14 5.97
N SER A 98 -7.67 5.58 4.78
CA SER A 98 -7.48 4.13 4.65
C SER A 98 -6.28 3.64 5.46
N ASN A 99 -5.19 4.41 5.53
CA ASN A 99 -4.05 4.07 6.36
C ASN A 99 -4.38 4.17 7.86
N ALA A 100 -5.03 5.25 8.28
CA ALA A 100 -5.35 5.49 9.69
C ALA A 100 -6.36 4.47 10.24
N VAL A 101 -7.45 4.21 9.51
CA VAL A 101 -8.48 3.22 9.87
C VAL A 101 -7.93 1.79 9.93
N ASN A 102 -6.91 1.49 9.13
CA ASN A 102 -6.27 0.17 9.09
C ASN A 102 -5.05 0.04 10.02
N PHE A 103 -4.81 1.01 10.91
CA PHE A 103 -3.69 0.95 11.85
C PHE A 103 -3.64 -0.36 12.66
N GLU A 104 -4.77 -0.81 13.20
CA GLU A 104 -4.83 -2.03 14.02
C GLU A 104 -4.62 -3.29 13.18
N MET A 105 -5.13 -3.34 11.95
CA MET A 105 -4.84 -4.43 11.01
C MET A 105 -3.33 -4.53 10.75
N ASP A 106 -2.69 -3.42 10.38
CA ASP A 106 -1.26 -3.38 10.11
C ASP A 106 -0.43 -3.75 11.35
N LYS A 107 -0.87 -3.34 12.54
CA LYS A 107 -0.23 -3.67 13.82
C LYS A 107 -0.30 -5.17 14.13
N GLN A 108 -1.47 -5.80 13.95
CA GLN A 108 -1.63 -7.24 14.19
C GLN A 108 -0.78 -8.06 13.21
N ILE A 109 -0.82 -7.71 11.91
CA ILE A 109 0.00 -8.37 10.89
C ILE A 109 1.49 -8.12 11.15
N GLY A 110 1.87 -6.87 11.44
CA GLY A 110 3.26 -6.51 11.76
C GLY A 110 3.82 -7.29 12.95
N LYS A 111 3.02 -7.46 14.01
CA LYS A 111 3.38 -8.29 15.16
C LYS A 111 3.57 -9.76 14.76
N LYS A 112 2.65 -10.32 13.97
CA LYS A 112 2.71 -11.72 13.53
C LYS A 112 3.97 -12.00 12.70
N ILE A 113 4.32 -11.11 11.77
CA ILE A 113 5.48 -11.31 10.89
C ILE A 113 6.81 -11.08 11.62
N ALA A 114 6.85 -10.10 12.55
CA ALA A 114 8.06 -9.83 13.33
C ALA A 114 8.50 -11.04 14.18
N LEU A 115 7.54 -11.80 14.73
CA LEU A 115 7.81 -13.03 15.49
C LEU A 115 8.50 -14.10 14.66
N SER A 116 8.41 -14.04 13.33
CA SER A 116 9.05 -14.99 12.41
C SER A 116 10.23 -14.38 11.65
N GLY A 117 10.75 -13.22 12.07
CA GLY A 117 11.89 -12.57 11.42
C GLY A 117 11.61 -12.14 9.98
N GLY A 118 10.35 -11.91 9.62
CA GLY A 118 9.94 -11.42 8.30
C GLY A 118 9.78 -9.91 8.23
N THR A 119 9.59 -9.41 7.03
CA THR A 119 9.30 -7.99 6.72
C THR A 119 7.90 -7.86 6.14
N TYR A 120 7.17 -6.83 6.55
CA TYR A 120 5.84 -6.48 6.06
C TYR A 120 5.77 -5.03 5.64
N THR A 121 5.22 -4.77 4.46
CA THR A 121 4.82 -3.43 4.02
C THR A 121 3.48 -3.47 3.27
N ARG A 122 2.77 -2.34 3.27
CA ARG A 122 1.51 -2.17 2.53
C ARG A 122 1.53 -0.86 1.74
N TYR A 123 1.09 -0.93 0.49
CA TYR A 123 0.90 0.23 -0.38
C TYR A 123 -0.55 0.22 -0.90
N GLY A 124 -1.45 0.90 -0.19
CA GLY A 124 -2.88 0.82 -0.47
C GLY A 124 -3.43 -0.57 -0.17
N ASP A 125 -3.94 -1.23 -1.19
CA ASP A 125 -4.44 -2.60 -1.23
C ASP A 125 -3.34 -3.66 -1.37
N ASP A 126 -2.17 -3.28 -1.92
CA ASP A 126 -1.04 -4.17 -2.11
C ASP A 126 -0.28 -4.42 -0.80
N MET A 127 -0.23 -5.64 -0.34
CA MET A 127 0.50 -6.11 0.84
C MET A 127 1.66 -6.99 0.41
N VAL A 128 2.83 -6.78 0.98
CA VAL A 128 4.01 -7.61 0.70
C VAL A 128 4.62 -8.10 2.00
N PHE A 129 4.94 -9.39 2.01
CA PHE A 129 5.59 -10.09 3.09
C PHE A 129 6.84 -10.79 2.57
N SER A 130 7.92 -10.78 3.34
CA SER A 130 9.14 -11.46 2.87
C SER A 130 10.00 -12.01 4.00
N TRP A 131 10.80 -13.05 3.68
CA TRP A 131 11.74 -13.69 4.58
C TRP A 131 13.03 -14.08 3.85
N HIS A 132 14.13 -14.14 4.60
CA HIS A 132 15.37 -14.75 4.14
C HIS A 132 15.39 -16.28 4.27
N HIS A 133 14.39 -16.86 4.93
CA HIS A 133 14.19 -18.29 5.18
C HIS A 133 12.75 -18.69 4.89
N ARG A 134 12.37 -19.92 5.15
CA ARG A 134 11.00 -20.38 4.93
C ARG A 134 10.02 -19.68 5.90
N PRO A 135 8.90 -19.11 5.40
CA PRO A 135 7.85 -18.55 6.25
C PRO A 135 7.17 -19.63 7.09
N PRO A 136 6.54 -19.26 8.24
CA PRO A 136 5.74 -20.19 9.03
C PRO A 136 4.58 -20.77 8.21
N SER A 137 4.30 -22.05 8.38
CA SER A 137 3.23 -22.74 7.62
C SER A 137 1.82 -22.24 7.92
N ASP A 138 1.61 -21.64 9.09
CA ASP A 138 0.32 -21.06 9.50
C ASP A 138 0.14 -19.57 9.12
N PHE A 139 1.18 -18.95 8.53
CA PHE A 139 1.22 -17.51 8.29
C PHE A 139 0.07 -17.04 7.37
N GLU A 140 -0.13 -17.72 6.24
CA GLU A 140 -1.22 -17.41 5.31
C GLU A 140 -2.58 -17.42 5.99
N ARG A 141 -2.88 -18.49 6.72
CA ARG A 141 -4.15 -18.65 7.44
C ARG A 141 -4.35 -17.53 8.47
N ALA A 142 -3.30 -17.20 9.21
CA ALA A 142 -3.36 -16.16 10.24
C ALA A 142 -3.59 -14.77 9.64
N VAL A 143 -2.87 -14.40 8.57
CA VAL A 143 -3.05 -13.10 7.90
C VAL A 143 -4.43 -13.00 7.26
N LYS A 144 -4.89 -14.04 6.55
CA LYS A 144 -6.26 -14.08 5.98
C LYS A 144 -7.33 -13.92 7.04
N ALA A 145 -7.16 -14.51 8.24
CA ALA A 145 -8.09 -14.34 9.33
C ALA A 145 -8.12 -12.88 9.85
N ILE A 146 -6.96 -12.23 9.99
CA ILE A 146 -6.88 -10.81 10.39
C ILE A 146 -7.57 -9.93 9.34
N ILE A 147 -7.29 -10.11 8.05
CA ILE A 147 -7.90 -9.34 6.96
C ILE A 147 -9.43 -9.46 7.00
N ARG A 148 -9.94 -10.70 7.14
CA ARG A 148 -11.40 -10.95 7.22
C ARG A 148 -12.03 -10.34 8.47
N SER A 149 -11.35 -10.39 9.61
CA SER A 149 -11.87 -9.77 10.86
C SER A 149 -12.02 -8.25 10.76
N MET A 150 -11.31 -7.62 9.80
CA MET A 150 -11.43 -6.21 9.48
C MET A 150 -12.46 -5.91 8.38
N GLY A 151 -13.22 -6.92 7.93
CA GLY A 151 -14.26 -6.76 6.92
C GLY A 151 -13.74 -6.73 5.48
N TYR A 152 -12.54 -7.25 5.23
CA TYR A 152 -11.97 -7.34 3.88
C TYR A 152 -11.87 -8.78 3.39
N ASP A 153 -11.95 -8.93 2.08
CA ASP A 153 -11.55 -10.15 1.38
C ASP A 153 -10.33 -9.88 0.48
N LEU A 154 -9.60 -10.95 0.19
CA LEU A 154 -8.53 -10.89 -0.79
C LEU A 154 -9.08 -10.99 -2.21
N HIS A 155 -8.43 -10.32 -3.16
CA HIS A 155 -8.80 -10.39 -4.57
C HIS A 155 -8.74 -11.84 -5.09
N PRO A 156 -9.77 -12.36 -5.79
CA PRO A 156 -9.88 -13.78 -6.14
C PRO A 156 -8.71 -14.37 -6.94
N ARG A 157 -8.07 -13.56 -7.82
CA ARG A 157 -6.97 -14.01 -8.68
C ARG A 157 -5.60 -13.59 -8.17
N LYS A 158 -5.49 -12.39 -7.53
CA LYS A 158 -4.22 -11.81 -7.09
C LYS A 158 -4.02 -11.86 -5.58
N GLY A 159 -5.03 -12.34 -4.86
CA GLY A 159 -5.15 -12.17 -3.43
C GLY A 159 -4.10 -12.86 -2.56
N TRP A 160 -3.36 -13.84 -3.09
CA TRP A 160 -2.25 -14.46 -2.38
C TRP A 160 -1.34 -15.19 -3.37
N GLN A 161 -0.12 -14.67 -3.55
CA GLN A 161 0.86 -15.26 -4.45
C GLN A 161 2.19 -15.43 -3.72
N VAL A 162 2.87 -16.54 -3.97
CA VAL A 162 4.16 -16.88 -3.36
C VAL A 162 5.23 -16.91 -4.44
N TYR A 163 6.31 -16.17 -4.22
CA TYR A 163 7.45 -16.09 -5.11
C TYR A 163 8.73 -16.45 -4.39
N HIS A 164 9.69 -16.98 -5.13
CA HIS A 164 11.07 -17.08 -4.71
C HIS A 164 11.90 -15.98 -5.38
N ARG A 165 13.06 -15.65 -4.83
CA ARG A 165 13.96 -14.63 -5.40
C ARG A 165 14.22 -14.81 -6.90
N ARG A 166 14.35 -16.08 -7.37
CA ARG A 166 14.61 -16.40 -8.78
C ARG A 166 13.47 -16.00 -9.74
N ASP A 167 12.26 -15.81 -9.22
CA ASP A 167 11.07 -15.53 -10.02
C ASP A 167 10.97 -14.05 -10.42
N GLU A 168 11.81 -13.19 -9.81
CA GLU A 168 11.89 -11.74 -10.07
C GLU A 168 10.52 -11.08 -10.13
N PRO A 169 9.70 -11.16 -9.05
CA PRO A 169 8.31 -10.71 -9.09
C PRO A 169 8.20 -9.21 -9.33
N GLU A 170 7.22 -8.84 -10.15
CA GLU A 170 6.75 -7.45 -10.25
C GLU A 170 5.80 -7.15 -9.10
N ILE A 171 6.15 -6.15 -8.29
CA ILE A 171 5.40 -5.71 -7.12
C ILE A 171 5.04 -4.24 -7.32
N THR A 172 3.75 -3.94 -7.41
CA THR A 172 3.25 -2.56 -7.55
C THR A 172 3.99 -1.79 -8.67
N GLY A 173 4.27 -2.45 -9.80
CA GLY A 173 4.95 -1.86 -10.96
C GLY A 173 6.49 -1.79 -10.88
N VAL A 174 7.12 -2.49 -9.92
CA VAL A 174 8.58 -2.52 -9.73
C VAL A 174 9.05 -3.96 -9.60
N ILE A 175 10.16 -4.33 -10.21
CA ILE A 175 10.72 -5.68 -10.20
C ILE A 175 11.73 -5.84 -9.07
N LEU A 176 11.57 -6.89 -8.26
CA LEU A 176 12.60 -7.40 -7.35
C LEU A 176 13.51 -8.35 -8.12
N THR A 177 14.78 -7.97 -8.30
CA THR A 177 15.73 -8.78 -9.06
C THR A 177 16.31 -9.93 -8.25
N LYS A 178 16.69 -11.02 -8.93
CA LYS A 178 17.40 -12.16 -8.31
C LYS A 178 18.72 -11.78 -7.66
N ARG A 179 19.33 -10.65 -8.06
CA ARG A 179 20.55 -10.09 -7.44
C ARG A 179 20.27 -9.34 -6.15
N GLY A 180 19.00 -9.23 -5.73
CA GLY A 180 18.60 -8.52 -4.51
C GLY A 180 18.49 -7.01 -4.67
N GLY A 181 18.41 -6.53 -5.92
CA GLY A 181 18.13 -5.14 -6.27
C GLY A 181 16.69 -4.91 -6.67
N VAL A 182 16.40 -3.70 -7.11
CA VAL A 182 15.09 -3.25 -7.58
C VAL A 182 15.26 -2.54 -8.91
N GLU A 183 14.43 -2.87 -9.90
CA GLU A 183 14.47 -2.30 -11.24
C GLU A 183 13.06 -1.93 -11.74
N VAL A 184 12.99 -1.02 -12.70
CA VAL A 184 11.74 -0.78 -13.43
C VAL A 184 11.47 -1.93 -14.40
N PRO A 185 10.19 -2.28 -14.66
CA PRO A 185 9.81 -3.29 -15.65
C PRO A 185 10.30 -2.96 -17.06
N ASP A 186 10.51 -3.98 -17.89
CA ASP A 186 11.01 -3.82 -19.26
C ASP A 186 10.10 -2.98 -20.15
N TRP A 187 8.79 -2.99 -19.90
CA TRP A 187 7.87 -2.10 -20.62
C TRP A 187 8.17 -0.61 -20.37
N VAL A 188 8.63 -0.23 -19.16
CA VAL A 188 9.07 1.14 -18.85
C VAL A 188 10.34 1.47 -19.63
N LYS A 189 11.32 0.57 -19.63
CA LYS A 189 12.58 0.73 -20.38
C LYS A 189 12.31 0.87 -21.88
N SER A 190 11.43 0.04 -22.43
CA SER A 190 10.99 0.10 -23.83
C SER A 190 10.30 1.43 -24.15
N ARG A 191 9.42 1.92 -23.26
CA ARG A 191 8.73 3.19 -23.46
C ARG A 191 9.69 4.38 -23.43
N ILE A 192 10.67 4.37 -22.55
CA ILE A 192 11.75 5.38 -22.52
C ILE A 192 12.51 5.38 -23.84
N ALA A 193 12.90 4.19 -24.34
CA ALA A 193 13.61 4.07 -25.61
C ALA A 193 12.80 4.56 -26.82
N GLU A 194 11.50 4.29 -26.85
CA GLU A 194 10.57 4.78 -27.88
C GLU A 194 10.47 6.32 -27.85
N LEU A 195 10.21 6.90 -26.68
CA LEU A 195 10.07 8.35 -26.51
C LEU A 195 11.37 9.10 -26.88
N ARG A 196 12.54 8.52 -26.60
CA ARG A 196 13.84 9.09 -27.04
C ARG A 196 13.99 9.09 -28.55
N ARG A 197 13.50 8.05 -29.26
CA ARG A 197 13.60 7.94 -30.74
C ARG A 197 12.64 8.86 -31.47
N SER A 198 11.41 8.99 -30.95
CA SER A 198 10.36 9.75 -31.62
C SER A 198 10.52 11.26 -31.52
N LYS A 199 11.49 11.78 -30.76
CA LYS A 199 11.64 13.22 -30.39
C LYS A 199 10.33 13.89 -29.93
N GLY A 200 9.34 13.07 -29.58
CA GLY A 200 8.04 13.51 -29.08
C GLY A 200 8.05 13.70 -27.55
N ASP A 201 7.05 14.36 -27.05
CA ASP A 201 6.61 14.49 -25.66
C ASP A 201 7.74 14.44 -24.58
N SER A 202 8.49 15.54 -24.51
CA SER A 202 9.60 15.69 -23.55
C SER A 202 9.12 15.56 -22.08
N GLU A 203 7.89 15.95 -21.78
CA GLU A 203 7.32 15.86 -20.42
C GLU A 203 7.06 14.38 -20.02
N ARG A 204 6.51 13.59 -20.94
CA ARG A 204 6.34 12.15 -20.72
C ARG A 204 7.67 11.44 -20.54
N LEU A 205 8.65 11.76 -21.37
CA LEU A 205 10.00 11.19 -21.22
C LEU A 205 10.59 11.55 -19.86
N ALA A 206 10.49 12.82 -19.45
CA ALA A 206 10.95 13.25 -18.13
C ALA A 206 10.25 12.52 -16.98
N GLY A 207 8.93 12.26 -17.10
CA GLY A 207 8.17 11.47 -16.13
C GLY A 207 8.68 10.04 -15.98
N TYR A 208 8.88 9.31 -17.09
CA TYR A 208 9.43 7.94 -17.07
C TYR A 208 10.87 7.89 -16.56
N LEU A 209 11.71 8.85 -16.92
CA LEU A 209 13.08 8.93 -16.41
C LEU A 209 13.10 9.24 -14.91
N GLY A 210 12.23 10.14 -14.45
CA GLY A 210 12.03 10.43 -13.04
C GLY A 210 11.61 9.19 -12.25
N TYR A 211 10.66 8.42 -12.79
CA TYR A 211 10.21 7.14 -12.20
C TYR A 211 11.36 6.13 -12.11
N GLN A 212 12.09 5.92 -13.22
CA GLN A 212 13.25 5.03 -13.24
C GLN A 212 14.30 5.45 -12.20
N LYS A 213 14.66 6.74 -12.17
CA LYS A 213 15.60 7.27 -11.17
C LYS A 213 15.13 7.06 -9.74
N MET A 214 13.85 7.27 -9.46
CA MET A 214 13.28 7.04 -8.13
C MET A 214 13.39 5.58 -7.71
N VAL A 215 13.09 4.65 -8.61
CA VAL A 215 13.15 3.21 -8.34
C VAL A 215 14.60 2.74 -8.14
N GLU A 216 15.54 3.18 -8.99
CA GLU A 216 16.92 2.68 -9.03
C GLU A 216 17.89 3.47 -8.15
N ALA A 217 17.49 4.62 -7.57
CA ALA A 217 18.37 5.52 -6.80
C ALA A 217 18.94 4.92 -5.48
N ARG A 218 18.43 3.77 -5.05
CA ARG A 218 18.86 3.09 -3.82
C ARG A 218 19.66 1.82 -4.14
N ARG A 219 20.73 1.96 -4.89
CA ARG A 219 21.73 0.91 -5.11
C ARG A 219 22.75 0.86 -3.99
#